data_1dcf737c6aa7d6ada1f615014ed42879
#
_entry.id   1dcf737c6aa7d6ada1f615014ed42879
#
_cell.length_a   1.000
_cell.length_b   1.000
_cell.length_c   1.000
_cell.angle_alpha   90.00
_cell.angle_beta   90.00
_cell.angle_gamma   90.00
#
_symmetry.space_group_name_H-M   'P 1'
#
loop_
_entity.id
_entity.type
_entity.pdbx_description
1 polymer ?
#
loop_
_entity_poly.entity_id
_entity_poly.type
_entity_poly.pdbx_seq_one_letter_code
_entity_poly.pdbx_strand_id
1 'polypeptide(L)'
;MISKINGKLFADMIIQGAQNLSNNADLVDSLNVYPVPDGDTGTNMNLTMTSGREEVENNLSKNIGELGKTFSKGLLMGARGNSGVILSQLFRGFCKNIESESEINSKLLAESFQAGVETAYKAVMKPVEGTILTVAKDAAQAAIEKANNTEDCIELMEYIIVKANESLENTPNLLAVLKEVGVVDSGGKGLLCVYEGFLKALKGEKVEAKVAKIDKDEFVHDEHDFHGVINTEDIIYGYCTEMMVRFGKNKKAFDEQEFRQDMSQFGDSLLVINDEEIVKVHVHTEYPGKVFNYGQQYGELIKLKVENMREQHREVIRKEQHTAKPKMETVETAIITISMGEGISEIFKSMGATHIISGGQTMNPSTEDIVKVIEQSKCKRAIILPNNKNILMASEQAASIVDAEAVVIPTKSIPQGISVLFQYDVDATLEENKAQMADSVNNVKSGSLTYAVRDTKIDGVEIKKDAFMGLIEDKIVSSQSDQLTTVTELLNEMLAEDSEILTVIIGQDAEQAVTDNMINWIEEQYPDVEVEVHEGGQPIYQYFFSVE
;
A
#
# COMPACT_ATOMS: atom_id res chain seq x y z
N MET A 1 -31.34 -8.17 19.79
CA MET A 1 -31.69 -6.74 19.70
C MET A 1 -30.65 -5.92 20.44
N ILE A 2 -29.97 -5.02 19.76
CA ILE A 2 -29.01 -4.04 20.33
C ILE A 2 -29.51 -2.66 19.94
N SER A 3 -30.00 -1.89 20.92
CA SER A 3 -30.55 -0.53 20.68
C SER A 3 -29.50 0.57 20.80
N LYS A 4 -28.32 0.27 21.40
CA LYS A 4 -27.25 1.23 21.63
C LYS A 4 -25.89 0.59 21.49
N ILE A 5 -24.94 1.34 20.93
CA ILE A 5 -23.54 0.98 20.78
C ILE A 5 -22.70 1.94 21.63
N ASN A 6 -21.98 1.41 22.61
CA ASN A 6 -21.02 2.15 23.42
C ASN A 6 -19.60 1.94 22.91
N GLY A 7 -18.60 2.60 23.51
CA GLY A 7 -17.22 2.50 23.09
C GLY A 7 -16.67 1.07 23.10
N LYS A 8 -17.03 0.23 24.09
CA LYS A 8 -16.57 -1.15 24.14
C LYS A 8 -17.07 -1.98 22.95
N LEU A 9 -18.36 -1.89 22.65
CA LEU A 9 -18.96 -2.62 21.52
C LEU A 9 -18.42 -2.08 20.19
N PHE A 10 -18.16 -0.77 20.10
CA PHE A 10 -17.55 -0.19 18.91
C PHE A 10 -16.09 -0.63 18.73
N ALA A 11 -15.31 -0.79 19.82
CA ALA A 11 -13.99 -1.42 19.76
C ALA A 11 -14.06 -2.85 19.21
N ASP A 12 -15.02 -3.65 19.72
CA ASP A 12 -15.22 -5.02 19.21
C ASP A 12 -15.59 -5.00 17.72
N MET A 13 -16.42 -4.06 17.26
CA MET A 13 -16.76 -3.88 15.84
C MET A 13 -15.49 -3.58 15.00
N ILE A 14 -14.67 -2.63 15.44
CA ILE A 14 -13.42 -2.27 14.75
C ILE A 14 -12.49 -3.48 14.65
N ILE A 15 -12.29 -4.21 15.74
CA ILE A 15 -11.42 -5.38 15.78
C ILE A 15 -11.92 -6.48 14.83
N GLN A 16 -13.23 -6.80 14.87
CA GLN A 16 -13.79 -7.82 13.99
C GLN A 16 -13.83 -7.36 12.53
N GLY A 17 -14.05 -6.06 12.26
CA GLY A 17 -13.99 -5.47 10.93
C GLY A 17 -12.59 -5.58 10.32
N ALA A 18 -11.56 -5.21 11.09
CA ALA A 18 -10.16 -5.34 10.69
C ALA A 18 -9.78 -6.80 10.43
N GLN A 19 -10.18 -7.73 11.32
CA GLN A 19 -9.90 -9.15 11.16
C GLN A 19 -10.59 -9.74 9.93
N ASN A 20 -11.85 -9.36 9.65
CA ASN A 20 -12.56 -9.87 8.47
C ASN A 20 -11.96 -9.33 7.17
N LEU A 21 -11.52 -8.08 7.15
CA LEU A 21 -10.79 -7.52 6.02
C LEU A 21 -9.44 -8.23 5.82
N SER A 22 -8.67 -8.43 6.88
CA SER A 22 -7.40 -9.17 6.85
C SER A 22 -7.55 -10.56 6.25
N ASN A 23 -8.59 -11.31 6.67
CA ASN A 23 -8.89 -12.64 6.14
C ASN A 23 -9.27 -12.67 4.65
N ASN A 24 -9.59 -11.52 4.07
CA ASN A 24 -10.03 -11.39 2.69
C ASN A 24 -9.13 -10.43 1.86
N ALA A 25 -7.98 -10.01 2.39
CA ALA A 25 -7.09 -9.06 1.71
C ALA A 25 -6.64 -9.57 0.34
N ASP A 26 -6.18 -10.82 0.24
CA ASP A 26 -5.77 -11.45 -1.02
C ASP A 26 -6.92 -11.51 -2.04
N LEU A 27 -8.15 -11.79 -1.58
CA LEU A 27 -9.32 -11.75 -2.46
C LEU A 27 -9.57 -10.33 -2.98
N VAL A 28 -9.46 -9.32 -2.13
CA VAL A 28 -9.64 -7.91 -2.51
C VAL A 28 -8.53 -7.48 -3.48
N ASP A 29 -7.28 -7.89 -3.25
CA ASP A 29 -6.16 -7.66 -4.15
C ASP A 29 -6.39 -8.30 -5.52
N SER A 30 -6.92 -9.52 -5.55
CA SER A 30 -7.24 -10.22 -6.80
C SER A 30 -8.34 -9.53 -7.64
N LEU A 31 -9.17 -8.68 -7.05
CA LEU A 31 -10.19 -7.90 -7.74
C LEU A 31 -9.67 -6.54 -8.24
N ASN A 32 -8.48 -6.13 -7.82
CA ASN A 32 -7.95 -4.82 -8.16
C ASN A 32 -7.57 -4.74 -9.64
N VAL A 33 -8.29 -3.90 -10.38
CA VAL A 33 -8.05 -3.60 -11.80
C VAL A 33 -8.19 -2.11 -12.10
N TYR A 34 -8.60 -1.30 -11.13
CA TYR A 34 -8.81 0.13 -11.26
C TYR A 34 -8.35 0.87 -10.01
N PRO A 35 -7.70 2.04 -10.14
CA PRO A 35 -7.28 2.71 -11.38
C PRO A 35 -6.09 2.06 -12.07
N VAL A 36 -5.35 1.18 -11.41
CA VAL A 36 -4.23 0.38 -11.91
C VAL A 36 -4.39 -1.06 -11.43
N PRO A 37 -4.06 -2.07 -12.24
CA PRO A 37 -4.12 -3.47 -11.84
C PRO A 37 -2.88 -3.93 -11.03
N ASP A 38 -2.49 -3.15 -10.03
CA ASP A 38 -1.30 -3.40 -9.18
C ASP A 38 -1.55 -4.41 -8.04
N GLY A 39 -2.83 -4.80 -7.83
CA GLY A 39 -3.17 -5.87 -6.89
C GLY A 39 -2.91 -5.54 -5.42
N ASP A 40 -2.91 -4.25 -5.03
CA ASP A 40 -2.54 -3.81 -3.68
C ASP A 40 -3.69 -3.22 -2.85
N THR A 41 -4.91 -3.17 -3.39
CA THR A 41 -6.07 -2.56 -2.72
C THR A 41 -6.39 -3.19 -1.38
N GLY A 42 -6.42 -4.53 -1.31
CA GLY A 42 -6.68 -5.28 -0.08
C GLY A 42 -5.58 -5.07 0.95
N THR A 43 -4.34 -5.13 0.50
CA THR A 43 -3.15 -4.86 1.32
C THR A 43 -3.19 -3.46 1.91
N ASN A 44 -3.41 -2.42 1.11
CA ASN A 44 -3.48 -1.03 1.57
C ASN A 44 -4.62 -0.80 2.56
N MET A 45 -5.82 -1.32 2.27
CA MET A 45 -6.97 -1.22 3.17
C MET A 45 -6.74 -1.99 4.48
N ASN A 46 -6.12 -3.17 4.41
CA ASN A 46 -5.80 -3.99 5.58
C ASN A 46 -4.78 -3.30 6.49
N LEU A 47 -3.68 -2.79 5.96
CA LEU A 47 -2.67 -2.05 6.72
C LEU A 47 -3.27 -0.80 7.38
N THR A 48 -4.11 -0.07 6.65
CA THR A 48 -4.83 1.10 7.18
C THR A 48 -5.76 0.72 8.33
N MET A 49 -6.58 -0.33 8.16
CA MET A 49 -7.48 -0.82 9.21
C MET A 49 -6.74 -1.36 10.44
N THR A 50 -5.60 -2.04 10.21
CA THR A 50 -4.73 -2.57 11.29
C THR A 50 -4.18 -1.43 12.14
N SER A 51 -3.67 -0.36 11.52
CA SER A 51 -3.21 0.82 12.27
C SER A 51 -4.32 1.45 13.12
N GLY A 52 -5.53 1.56 12.58
CA GLY A 52 -6.71 2.03 13.35
C GLY A 52 -7.07 1.09 14.50
N ARG A 53 -7.02 -0.22 14.29
CA ARG A 53 -7.28 -1.25 15.31
C ARG A 53 -6.25 -1.19 16.45
N GLU A 54 -4.97 -1.11 16.13
CA GLU A 54 -3.89 -1.05 17.12
C GLU A 54 -4.01 0.17 18.02
N GLU A 55 -4.32 1.34 17.46
CA GLU A 55 -4.56 2.54 18.27
C GLU A 55 -5.76 2.35 19.22
N VAL A 56 -6.83 1.69 18.77
CA VAL A 56 -8.00 1.37 19.60
C VAL A 56 -7.66 0.36 20.69
N GLU A 57 -6.94 -0.72 20.38
CA GLU A 57 -6.53 -1.76 21.35
C GLU A 57 -5.63 -1.18 22.45
N ASN A 58 -4.76 -0.22 22.09
CA ASN A 58 -3.88 0.47 23.03
C ASN A 58 -4.60 1.54 23.89
N ASN A 59 -5.76 2.04 23.45
CA ASN A 59 -6.47 3.16 24.07
C ASN A 59 -7.98 2.88 24.21
N LEU A 60 -8.36 1.79 24.84
CA LEU A 60 -9.76 1.41 25.03
C LEU A 60 -10.53 2.44 25.86
N SER A 61 -11.70 2.87 25.40
CA SER A 61 -12.65 3.71 26.12
C SER A 61 -14.08 3.13 26.10
N LYS A 62 -14.85 3.41 27.17
CA LYS A 62 -16.27 3.12 27.19
C LYS A 62 -17.09 4.17 26.43
N ASN A 63 -16.54 5.35 26.25
CA ASN A 63 -17.13 6.46 25.50
C ASN A 63 -16.85 6.26 24.01
N ILE A 64 -17.90 6.21 23.18
CA ILE A 64 -17.76 5.93 21.75
C ILE A 64 -17.11 7.10 21.01
N GLY A 65 -17.34 8.34 21.42
CA GLY A 65 -16.73 9.52 20.80
C GLY A 65 -15.22 9.58 21.04
N GLU A 66 -14.76 9.28 22.27
CA GLU A 66 -13.33 9.19 22.57
C GLU A 66 -12.65 8.08 21.77
N LEU A 67 -13.30 6.90 21.71
CA LEU A 67 -12.78 5.78 20.92
C LEU A 67 -12.76 6.09 19.43
N GLY A 68 -13.78 6.80 18.93
CA GLY A 68 -13.85 7.26 17.55
C GLY A 68 -12.69 8.20 17.17
N LYS A 69 -12.31 9.12 18.08
CA LYS A 69 -11.12 9.97 17.87
C LYS A 69 -9.85 9.13 17.73
N THR A 70 -9.67 8.18 18.63
CA THR A 70 -8.52 7.25 18.61
C THR A 70 -8.48 6.45 17.31
N PHE A 71 -9.59 5.84 16.92
CA PHE A 71 -9.71 5.08 15.69
C PHE A 71 -9.42 5.93 14.45
N SER A 72 -10.04 7.11 14.37
CA SER A 72 -9.84 8.05 13.27
C SER A 72 -8.38 8.49 13.13
N LYS A 73 -7.68 8.73 14.26
CA LYS A 73 -6.26 9.07 14.27
C LYS A 73 -5.41 7.92 13.72
N GLY A 74 -5.63 6.68 14.20
CA GLY A 74 -4.89 5.51 13.74
C GLY A 74 -5.09 5.26 12.25
N LEU A 75 -6.34 5.36 11.75
CA LEU A 75 -6.62 5.25 10.32
C LEU A 75 -5.94 6.34 9.49
N LEU A 76 -5.98 7.60 9.99
CA LEU A 76 -5.38 8.74 9.30
C LEU A 76 -3.87 8.55 9.11
N MET A 77 -3.18 8.18 10.17
CA MET A 77 -1.73 8.00 10.17
C MET A 77 -1.30 6.76 9.38
N GLY A 78 -2.04 5.66 9.50
CA GLY A 78 -1.76 4.42 8.80
C GLY A 78 -2.28 4.35 7.36
N ALA A 79 -2.92 5.39 6.83
CA ALA A 79 -3.51 5.38 5.50
C ALA A 79 -2.46 5.19 4.40
N ARG A 80 -2.69 4.18 3.54
CA ARG A 80 -1.81 3.82 2.43
C ARG A 80 -2.62 3.69 1.14
N GLY A 81 -2.04 4.13 0.04
CA GLY A 81 -2.69 4.11 -1.27
C GLY A 81 -4.01 4.87 -1.31
N ASN A 82 -4.64 4.95 -2.46
CA ASN A 82 -5.93 5.64 -2.61
C ASN A 82 -7.05 4.97 -1.80
N SER A 83 -7.10 3.64 -1.80
CA SER A 83 -8.14 2.85 -1.12
C SER A 83 -8.07 3.00 0.40
N GLY A 84 -6.86 2.98 0.99
CA GLY A 84 -6.67 3.20 2.42
C GLY A 84 -7.00 4.64 2.83
N VAL A 85 -6.61 5.63 2.03
CA VAL A 85 -6.96 7.04 2.31
C VAL A 85 -8.47 7.24 2.24
N ILE A 86 -9.17 6.71 1.23
CA ILE A 86 -10.64 6.82 1.14
C ILE A 86 -11.31 6.14 2.33
N LEU A 87 -10.86 4.94 2.71
CA LEU A 87 -11.35 4.24 3.89
C LEU A 87 -11.16 5.08 5.16
N SER A 88 -9.98 5.70 5.33
CA SER A 88 -9.70 6.58 6.46
C SER A 88 -10.64 7.79 6.50
N GLN A 89 -10.96 8.39 5.36
CA GLN A 89 -11.88 9.53 5.27
C GLN A 89 -13.34 9.14 5.55
N LEU A 90 -13.79 7.97 5.10
CA LEU A 90 -15.10 7.43 5.44
C LEU A 90 -15.27 7.32 6.97
N PHE A 91 -14.33 6.69 7.64
CA PHE A 91 -14.41 6.55 9.09
C PHE A 91 -14.08 7.83 9.86
N ARG A 92 -13.29 8.74 9.30
CA ARG A 92 -13.05 10.07 9.88
C ARG A 92 -14.36 10.86 9.97
N GLY A 93 -15.14 10.89 8.90
CA GLY A 93 -16.44 11.56 8.90
C GLY A 93 -17.43 10.89 9.85
N PHE A 94 -17.46 9.55 9.86
CA PHE A 94 -18.24 8.76 10.81
C PHE A 94 -17.89 9.13 12.26
N CYS A 95 -16.62 9.06 12.63
CA CYS A 95 -16.14 9.33 13.99
C CYS A 95 -16.35 10.77 14.42
N LYS A 96 -16.22 11.73 13.49
CA LYS A 96 -16.50 13.14 13.77
C LYS A 96 -17.96 13.37 14.14
N ASN A 97 -18.90 12.66 13.50
CA ASN A 97 -20.34 12.78 13.78
C ASN A 97 -20.72 12.28 15.18
N ILE A 98 -19.96 11.34 15.74
CA ILE A 98 -20.20 10.77 17.08
C ILE A 98 -19.27 11.33 18.17
N GLU A 99 -18.48 12.34 17.88
CA GLU A 99 -17.38 12.84 18.73
C GLU A 99 -17.84 13.26 20.13
N SER A 100 -19.06 13.81 20.26
CA SER A 100 -19.63 14.27 21.53
C SER A 100 -20.42 13.20 22.29
N GLU A 101 -20.59 12.01 21.70
CA GLU A 101 -21.51 11.00 22.20
C GLU A 101 -20.81 10.00 23.12
N SER A 102 -21.52 9.54 24.16
CA SER A 102 -21.06 8.43 25.00
C SER A 102 -21.48 7.05 24.44
N GLU A 103 -22.61 7.01 23.74
CA GLU A 103 -23.20 5.85 23.06
C GLU A 103 -24.09 6.33 21.91
N ILE A 104 -24.29 5.50 20.88
CA ILE A 104 -25.13 5.82 19.73
C ILE A 104 -26.25 4.80 19.55
N ASN A 105 -27.37 5.24 18.99
CA ASN A 105 -28.48 4.38 18.58
C ASN A 105 -28.46 4.12 17.06
N SER A 106 -29.45 3.37 16.55
CA SER A 106 -29.55 3.04 15.13
C SER A 106 -29.62 4.27 14.22
N LYS A 107 -30.32 5.34 14.65
CA LYS A 107 -30.46 6.56 13.87
C LYS A 107 -29.13 7.30 13.73
N LEU A 108 -28.43 7.50 14.84
CA LEU A 108 -27.13 8.17 14.82
C LEU A 108 -26.05 7.32 14.12
N LEU A 109 -26.16 5.97 14.21
CA LEU A 109 -25.30 5.06 13.43
C LEU A 109 -25.49 5.31 11.92
N ALA A 110 -26.72 5.40 11.43
CA ALA A 110 -27.01 5.69 10.03
C ALA A 110 -26.52 7.08 9.60
N GLU A 111 -26.78 8.11 10.41
CA GLU A 111 -26.29 9.48 10.19
C GLU A 111 -24.76 9.53 10.14
N SER A 112 -24.07 8.68 10.91
CA SER A 112 -22.61 8.64 10.93
C SER A 112 -22.03 8.01 9.66
N PHE A 113 -22.65 6.99 9.08
CA PHE A 113 -22.26 6.48 7.75
C PHE A 113 -22.43 7.56 6.68
N GLN A 114 -23.53 8.33 6.73
CA GLN A 114 -23.75 9.43 5.79
C GLN A 114 -22.68 10.53 5.92
N ALA A 115 -22.32 10.93 7.15
CA ALA A 115 -21.26 11.90 7.41
C ALA A 115 -19.90 11.41 6.90
N GLY A 116 -19.66 10.11 7.00
CA GLY A 116 -18.48 9.45 6.41
C GLY A 116 -18.41 9.63 4.91
N VAL A 117 -19.51 9.34 4.21
CA VAL A 117 -19.62 9.52 2.75
C VAL A 117 -19.36 10.97 2.34
N GLU A 118 -19.99 11.92 3.01
CA GLU A 118 -19.80 13.34 2.71
C GLU A 118 -18.33 13.78 2.88
N THR A 119 -17.65 13.24 3.90
CA THR A 119 -16.25 13.53 4.15
C THR A 119 -15.36 12.94 3.07
N ALA A 120 -15.59 11.69 2.68
CA ALA A 120 -14.80 11.02 1.64
C ALA A 120 -14.99 11.67 0.27
N TYR A 121 -16.22 12.04 -0.12
CA TYR A 121 -16.46 12.75 -1.38
C TYR A 121 -15.79 14.13 -1.45
N LYS A 122 -15.66 14.83 -0.32
CA LYS A 122 -14.94 16.11 -0.24
C LYS A 122 -13.43 15.94 -0.35
N ALA A 123 -12.91 14.81 0.12
CA ALA A 123 -11.47 14.53 0.11
C ALA A 123 -10.97 14.08 -1.28
N VAL A 124 -11.84 13.51 -2.11
CA VAL A 124 -11.46 13.02 -3.45
C VAL A 124 -11.73 14.11 -4.48
N MET A 125 -10.68 14.59 -5.16
CA MET A 125 -10.80 15.67 -6.15
C MET A 125 -11.72 15.33 -7.34
N LYS A 126 -11.70 14.06 -7.78
CA LYS A 126 -12.53 13.57 -8.90
C LYS A 126 -13.16 12.23 -8.49
N PRO A 127 -14.29 12.24 -7.76
CA PRO A 127 -14.98 11.02 -7.42
C PRO A 127 -15.44 10.26 -8.68
N VAL A 128 -15.23 8.94 -8.68
CA VAL A 128 -15.62 8.06 -9.79
C VAL A 128 -16.72 7.12 -9.31
N GLU A 129 -17.82 7.06 -10.06
CA GLU A 129 -18.92 6.14 -9.77
C GLU A 129 -18.54 4.71 -10.19
N GLY A 130 -19.06 3.72 -9.46
CA GLY A 130 -18.69 2.32 -9.62
C GLY A 130 -17.47 1.90 -8.78
N THR A 131 -17.13 2.71 -7.75
CA THR A 131 -16.02 2.46 -6.81
C THR A 131 -16.51 2.33 -5.37
N ILE A 132 -15.59 2.15 -4.42
CA ILE A 132 -15.85 2.16 -2.97
C ILE A 132 -16.75 3.34 -2.54
N LEU A 133 -16.62 4.50 -3.19
CA LEU A 133 -17.43 5.69 -2.88
C LEU A 133 -18.92 5.45 -3.21
N THR A 134 -19.21 4.79 -4.31
CA THR A 134 -20.58 4.44 -4.71
C THR A 134 -21.18 3.44 -3.73
N VAL A 135 -20.43 2.38 -3.39
CA VAL A 135 -20.89 1.37 -2.43
C VAL A 135 -21.16 2.00 -1.06
N ALA A 136 -20.26 2.87 -0.59
CA ALA A 136 -20.44 3.59 0.68
C ALA A 136 -21.67 4.51 0.65
N LYS A 137 -21.88 5.27 -0.45
CA LYS A 137 -23.02 6.19 -0.64
C LYS A 137 -24.35 5.46 -0.59
N ASP A 138 -24.48 4.38 -1.38
CA ASP A 138 -25.71 3.62 -1.47
C ASP A 138 -26.04 2.91 -0.13
N ALA A 139 -25.01 2.38 0.54
CA ALA A 139 -25.14 1.79 1.87
C ALA A 139 -25.61 2.81 2.93
N ALA A 140 -25.03 4.02 2.91
CA ALA A 140 -25.39 5.09 3.86
C ALA A 140 -26.80 5.61 3.62
N GLN A 141 -27.22 5.80 2.37
CA GLN A 141 -28.58 6.19 2.03
C GLN A 141 -29.58 5.15 2.50
N ALA A 142 -29.30 3.87 2.25
CA ALA A 142 -30.15 2.77 2.71
C ALA A 142 -30.22 2.70 4.25
N ALA A 143 -29.11 3.02 4.93
CA ALA A 143 -29.07 3.10 6.39
C ALA A 143 -30.04 4.17 6.93
N ILE A 144 -30.04 5.37 6.35
CA ILE A 144 -30.95 6.47 6.73
C ILE A 144 -32.40 6.07 6.55
N GLU A 145 -32.74 5.44 5.42
CA GLU A 145 -34.12 4.98 5.15
C GLU A 145 -34.58 3.93 6.17
N LYS A 146 -33.72 2.94 6.45
CA LYS A 146 -34.05 1.84 7.38
C LYS A 146 -34.11 2.29 8.83
N ALA A 147 -33.24 3.20 9.27
CA ALA A 147 -33.18 3.70 10.65
C ALA A 147 -34.49 4.40 11.11
N ASN A 148 -35.30 4.85 10.18
CA ASN A 148 -36.64 5.41 10.51
C ASN A 148 -37.65 4.33 10.97
N ASN A 149 -37.36 3.04 10.72
CA ASN A 149 -38.25 1.92 10.94
C ASN A 149 -37.68 0.85 11.88
N THR A 150 -36.48 1.03 12.42
CA THR A 150 -35.87 0.09 13.35
C THR A 150 -35.01 0.79 14.40
N GLU A 151 -35.12 0.32 15.66
CA GLU A 151 -34.21 0.72 16.74
C GLU A 151 -33.08 -0.31 16.98
N ASP A 152 -33.14 -1.45 16.27
CA ASP A 152 -32.13 -2.52 16.41
C ASP A 152 -30.94 -2.28 15.47
N CYS A 153 -29.78 -2.00 16.06
CA CYS A 153 -28.53 -1.80 15.30
C CYS A 153 -28.09 -3.07 14.52
N ILE A 154 -28.49 -4.27 14.96
CA ILE A 154 -28.22 -5.51 14.22
C ILE A 154 -29.03 -5.53 12.93
N GLU A 155 -30.36 -5.31 13.03
CA GLU A 155 -31.25 -5.28 11.87
C GLU A 155 -30.85 -4.18 10.87
N LEU A 156 -30.44 -3.01 11.38
CA LEU A 156 -29.92 -1.93 10.57
C LEU A 156 -28.67 -2.35 9.82
N MET A 157 -27.70 -2.95 10.51
CA MET A 157 -26.43 -3.35 9.90
C MET A 157 -26.59 -4.49 8.87
N GLU A 158 -27.50 -5.44 9.14
CA GLU A 158 -27.88 -6.47 8.15
C GLU A 158 -28.43 -5.85 6.87
N TYR A 159 -29.29 -4.85 6.99
CA TYR A 159 -29.85 -4.15 5.84
C TYR A 159 -28.79 -3.35 5.06
N ILE A 160 -27.88 -2.67 5.77
CA ILE A 160 -26.73 -1.96 5.18
C ILE A 160 -25.89 -2.91 4.33
N ILE A 161 -25.55 -4.09 4.87
CA ILE A 161 -24.72 -5.09 4.17
C ILE A 161 -25.42 -5.57 2.89
N VAL A 162 -26.72 -5.87 2.96
CA VAL A 162 -27.48 -6.27 1.76
C VAL A 162 -27.41 -5.20 0.67
N LYS A 163 -27.62 -3.92 1.04
CA LYS A 163 -27.59 -2.80 0.09
C LYS A 163 -26.19 -2.48 -0.42
N ALA A 164 -25.18 -2.58 0.45
CA ALA A 164 -23.79 -2.46 0.04
C ALA A 164 -23.41 -3.55 -0.98
N ASN A 165 -23.85 -4.80 -0.76
CA ASN A 165 -23.60 -5.89 -1.70
C ASN A 165 -24.35 -5.70 -3.04
N GLU A 166 -25.62 -5.27 -3.02
CA GLU A 166 -26.36 -4.93 -4.24
C GLU A 166 -25.64 -3.83 -5.05
N SER A 167 -25.13 -2.79 -4.38
CA SER A 167 -24.35 -1.71 -5.00
C SER A 167 -23.01 -2.23 -5.54
N LEU A 168 -22.32 -3.09 -4.79
CA LEU A 168 -21.06 -3.71 -5.21
C LEU A 168 -21.25 -4.54 -6.49
N GLU A 169 -22.26 -5.40 -6.55
CA GLU A 169 -22.58 -6.22 -7.73
C GLU A 169 -22.95 -5.34 -8.95
N ASN A 170 -23.41 -4.11 -8.72
CA ASN A 170 -23.72 -3.16 -9.79
C ASN A 170 -22.52 -2.34 -10.28
N THR A 171 -21.37 -2.36 -9.59
CA THR A 171 -20.18 -1.56 -9.97
C THR A 171 -19.70 -1.82 -11.40
N PRO A 172 -19.75 -3.05 -11.98
CA PRO A 172 -19.38 -3.27 -13.37
C PRO A 172 -20.29 -2.58 -14.40
N ASN A 173 -21.52 -2.22 -14.02
CA ASN A 173 -22.42 -1.46 -14.89
C ASN A 173 -22.12 0.05 -14.87
N LEU A 174 -21.39 0.53 -13.88
CA LEU A 174 -21.03 1.94 -13.69
C LEU A 174 -19.60 2.25 -14.17
N LEU A 175 -18.70 1.28 -14.09
CA LEU A 175 -17.29 1.44 -14.48
C LEU A 175 -16.90 0.39 -15.51
N ALA A 176 -16.64 0.84 -16.74
CA ALA A 176 -16.49 -0.02 -17.91
C ALA A 176 -15.35 -1.05 -17.79
N VAL A 177 -14.21 -0.68 -17.17
CA VAL A 177 -13.07 -1.58 -16.96
C VAL A 177 -13.43 -2.78 -16.08
N LEU A 178 -14.26 -2.59 -15.06
CA LEU A 178 -14.73 -3.70 -14.21
C LEU A 178 -15.59 -4.68 -15.00
N LYS A 179 -16.42 -4.16 -15.92
CA LYS A 179 -17.24 -4.98 -16.80
C LYS A 179 -16.40 -5.73 -17.82
N GLU A 180 -15.38 -5.11 -18.37
CA GLU A 180 -14.47 -5.73 -19.33
C GLU A 180 -13.72 -6.91 -18.73
N VAL A 181 -13.22 -6.74 -17.50
CA VAL A 181 -12.49 -7.78 -16.75
C VAL A 181 -13.44 -8.81 -16.11
N GLY A 182 -14.71 -8.45 -15.88
CA GLY A 182 -15.70 -9.32 -15.25
C GLY A 182 -15.57 -9.41 -13.74
N VAL A 183 -15.15 -8.32 -13.08
CA VAL A 183 -14.97 -8.23 -11.63
C VAL A 183 -15.79 -7.08 -11.04
N VAL A 184 -16.00 -7.11 -9.71
CA VAL A 184 -16.56 -6.00 -8.96
C VAL A 184 -15.46 -5.08 -8.43
N ASP A 185 -15.82 -3.89 -7.92
CA ASP A 185 -14.83 -2.96 -7.35
C ASP A 185 -14.14 -3.55 -6.10
N SER A 186 -12.81 -3.58 -6.13
CA SER A 186 -11.98 -4.12 -5.05
C SER A 186 -12.14 -3.33 -3.74
N GLY A 187 -12.12 -2.00 -3.81
CA GLY A 187 -12.31 -1.13 -2.64
C GLY A 187 -13.69 -1.29 -1.99
N GLY A 188 -14.75 -1.37 -2.82
CA GLY A 188 -16.11 -1.67 -2.36
C GLY A 188 -16.22 -3.05 -1.70
N LYS A 189 -15.51 -4.05 -2.23
CA LYS A 189 -15.43 -5.38 -1.61
C LYS A 189 -14.73 -5.33 -0.25
N GLY A 190 -13.62 -4.61 -0.15
CA GLY A 190 -12.92 -4.39 1.11
C GLY A 190 -13.80 -3.71 2.17
N LEU A 191 -14.55 -2.67 1.78
CA LEU A 191 -15.50 -1.99 2.66
C LEU A 191 -16.61 -2.93 3.15
N LEU A 192 -17.16 -3.76 2.26
CA LEU A 192 -18.16 -4.77 2.61
C LEU A 192 -17.61 -5.76 3.65
N CYS A 193 -16.36 -6.20 3.51
CA CYS A 193 -15.70 -7.07 4.49
C CYS A 193 -15.63 -6.40 5.88
N VAL A 194 -15.35 -5.11 5.96
CA VAL A 194 -15.37 -4.36 7.23
C VAL A 194 -16.78 -4.33 7.84
N TYR A 195 -17.79 -4.05 7.05
CA TYR A 195 -19.20 -4.01 7.51
C TYR A 195 -19.68 -5.39 8.00
N GLU A 196 -19.31 -6.47 7.32
CA GLU A 196 -19.61 -7.84 7.76
C GLU A 196 -18.98 -8.15 9.11
N GLY A 197 -17.73 -7.70 9.35
CA GLY A 197 -17.06 -7.82 10.63
C GLY A 197 -17.76 -7.02 11.74
N PHE A 198 -18.24 -5.83 11.44
CA PHE A 198 -19.06 -5.02 12.36
C PHE A 198 -20.34 -5.76 12.78
N LEU A 199 -21.04 -6.38 11.83
CA LEU A 199 -22.24 -7.15 12.12
C LEU A 199 -21.94 -8.37 13.02
N LYS A 200 -20.84 -9.09 12.78
CA LYS A 200 -20.42 -10.21 13.64
C LYS A 200 -20.21 -9.75 15.08
N ALA A 201 -19.52 -8.63 15.28
CA ALA A 201 -19.34 -8.06 16.62
C ALA A 201 -20.69 -7.70 17.29
N LEU A 202 -21.61 -7.08 16.56
CA LEU A 202 -22.95 -6.75 17.06
C LEU A 202 -23.73 -8.01 17.47
N LYS A 203 -23.53 -9.13 16.78
CA LYS A 203 -24.13 -10.44 17.11
C LYS A 203 -23.39 -11.17 18.24
N GLY A 204 -22.26 -10.64 18.73
CA GLY A 204 -21.41 -11.29 19.72
C GLY A 204 -20.61 -12.47 19.15
N GLU A 205 -20.47 -12.54 17.83
CA GLU A 205 -19.67 -13.52 17.10
C GLU A 205 -18.24 -13.01 16.95
N LYS A 206 -17.27 -13.92 16.82
CA LYS A 206 -15.89 -13.59 16.53
C LYS A 206 -15.53 -14.03 15.12
N VAL A 207 -14.72 -13.21 14.45
CA VAL A 207 -14.05 -13.60 13.22
C VAL A 207 -12.81 -14.39 13.61
N GLU A 208 -12.77 -15.67 13.27
CA GLU A 208 -11.56 -16.46 13.42
C GLU A 208 -10.51 -15.99 12.41
N ALA A 209 -9.26 -15.88 12.83
CA ALA A 209 -8.18 -15.60 11.91
C ALA A 209 -8.08 -16.80 10.94
N LYS A 210 -8.14 -16.54 9.62
CA LYS A 210 -7.81 -17.58 8.65
C LYS A 210 -6.34 -17.92 8.80
N VAL A 211 -6.05 -19.19 9.03
CA VAL A 211 -4.70 -19.70 8.88
C VAL A 211 -4.37 -19.60 7.38
N ALA A 212 -3.38 -18.81 7.03
CA ALA A 212 -2.96 -18.69 5.63
C ALA A 212 -2.62 -20.09 5.10
N LYS A 213 -3.22 -20.48 3.95
CA LYS A 213 -2.79 -21.68 3.25
C LYS A 213 -1.37 -21.43 2.76
N ILE A 214 -0.46 -22.32 3.10
CA ILE A 214 0.93 -22.24 2.63
C ILE A 214 0.91 -22.52 1.13
N ASP A 215 1.13 -21.51 0.32
CA ASP A 215 1.43 -21.72 -1.09
C ASP A 215 2.85 -22.26 -1.22
N LYS A 216 3.00 -23.41 -1.87
CA LYS A 216 4.27 -24.15 -1.92
C LYS A 216 5.36 -23.39 -2.67
N ASP A 217 4.98 -22.41 -3.49
CA ASP A 217 5.88 -21.64 -4.36
C ASP A 217 6.11 -20.18 -3.88
N GLU A 218 5.28 -19.67 -2.97
CA GLU A 218 5.41 -18.31 -2.46
C GLU A 218 6.25 -18.22 -1.18
N PHE A 219 7.55 -18.25 -1.37
CA PHE A 219 8.49 -17.70 -0.41
C PHE A 219 8.83 -16.28 -0.87
N VAL A 220 7.86 -15.41 -0.82
CA VAL A 220 8.08 -13.99 -1.05
C VAL A 220 8.80 -13.43 0.18
N HIS A 221 9.83 -12.67 -0.09
CA HIS A 221 10.60 -11.91 0.87
C HIS A 221 9.68 -10.95 1.64
N ASP A 222 9.21 -11.35 2.82
CA ASP A 222 8.88 -10.40 3.85
C ASP A 222 10.20 -9.88 4.41
N GLU A 223 10.79 -8.92 3.74
CA GLU A 223 11.79 -8.06 4.34
C GLU A 223 11.04 -7.21 5.38
N HIS A 224 11.06 -7.68 6.62
CA HIS A 224 10.76 -6.82 7.75
C HIS A 224 11.88 -5.77 7.84
N ASP A 225 11.68 -4.66 7.14
CA ASP A 225 12.47 -3.46 7.37
C ASP A 225 12.23 -3.00 8.82
N PHE A 226 13.24 -3.26 9.65
CA PHE A 226 13.33 -2.71 11.00
C PHE A 226 13.58 -1.19 10.89
N HIS A 227 12.53 -0.41 10.64
CA HIS A 227 12.55 1.03 10.75
C HIS A 227 12.07 1.49 12.13
N GLY A 228 12.86 1.16 13.15
CA GLY A 228 12.77 1.77 14.47
C GLY A 228 14.20 2.03 14.97
N VAL A 229 14.46 3.21 15.50
CA VAL A 229 15.74 3.52 16.18
C VAL A 229 15.80 2.71 17.47
N ILE A 230 16.14 1.42 17.34
CA ILE A 230 16.47 0.54 18.45
C ILE A 230 17.99 0.50 18.52
N ASN A 231 18.60 0.74 19.68
CA ASN A 231 20.03 0.48 19.83
C ASN A 231 20.32 -1.00 19.61
N THR A 232 21.46 -1.32 18.98
CA THR A 232 21.85 -2.74 18.74
C THR A 232 21.85 -3.56 20.04
N GLU A 233 22.04 -2.91 21.20
CA GLU A 233 22.03 -3.53 22.53
C GLU A 233 20.61 -3.88 23.02
N ASP A 234 19.56 -3.31 22.43
CA ASP A 234 18.16 -3.58 22.76
C ASP A 234 17.60 -4.80 22.01
N ILE A 235 18.34 -5.35 21.03
CA ILE A 235 17.98 -6.57 20.32
C ILE A 235 18.26 -7.77 21.22
N ILE A 236 17.23 -8.26 21.92
CA ILE A 236 17.34 -9.37 22.87
C ILE A 236 17.69 -10.67 22.13
N TYR A 237 16.98 -10.98 21.05
CA TYR A 237 17.21 -12.15 20.20
C TYR A 237 17.84 -11.75 18.88
N GLY A 238 19.08 -12.18 18.64
CA GLY A 238 19.91 -11.67 17.55
C GLY A 238 19.64 -12.26 16.17
N TYR A 239 18.83 -13.30 16.05
CA TYR A 239 18.64 -14.01 14.78
C TYR A 239 17.16 -14.15 14.42
N CYS A 240 16.77 -13.58 13.28
CA CYS A 240 15.56 -13.94 12.58
C CYS A 240 15.74 -15.34 11.98
N THR A 241 14.89 -16.28 12.35
CA THR A 241 15.02 -17.69 11.98
C THR A 241 13.73 -18.21 11.39
N GLU A 242 13.81 -18.68 10.17
CA GLU A 242 12.67 -19.28 9.48
C GLU A 242 12.98 -20.72 9.07
N MET A 243 11.97 -21.58 9.16
CA MET A 243 12.06 -22.93 8.64
C MET A 243 10.71 -23.43 8.11
N MET A 244 10.78 -24.34 7.15
CA MET A 244 9.65 -25.18 6.75
C MET A 244 9.98 -26.64 7.02
N VAL A 245 9.07 -27.35 7.66
CA VAL A 245 9.20 -28.78 8.00
C VAL A 245 8.10 -29.55 7.31
N ARG A 246 8.46 -30.51 6.46
CA ARG A 246 7.52 -31.48 5.90
C ARG A 246 7.39 -32.64 6.88
N PHE A 247 6.16 -32.94 7.33
CA PHE A 247 5.92 -33.98 8.31
C PHE A 247 6.33 -35.36 7.81
N GLY A 248 7.02 -36.12 8.67
CA GLY A 248 7.53 -37.45 8.35
C GLY A 248 6.70 -38.56 8.98
N LYS A 249 6.34 -39.61 8.20
CA LYS A 249 5.51 -40.73 8.66
C LYS A 249 6.05 -41.46 9.92
N ASN A 250 7.35 -41.38 10.21
CA ASN A 250 8.01 -42.05 11.35
C ASN A 250 8.61 -41.03 12.34
N LYS A 251 8.09 -39.82 12.39
CA LYS A 251 8.53 -38.73 13.26
C LYS A 251 7.51 -38.43 14.34
N LYS A 252 7.81 -37.51 15.26
CA LYS A 252 6.90 -37.05 16.30
C LYS A 252 5.60 -36.57 15.66
N ALA A 253 4.45 -36.98 16.18
CA ALA A 253 3.17 -36.46 15.72
C ALA A 253 3.08 -34.97 16.01
N PHE A 254 2.58 -34.19 15.03
CA PHE A 254 2.45 -32.75 15.17
C PHE A 254 1.17 -32.42 15.93
N ASP A 255 1.32 -31.67 17.02
CA ASP A 255 0.25 -30.97 17.71
C ASP A 255 0.62 -29.48 17.74
N GLU A 256 -0.23 -28.65 17.15
CA GLU A 256 0.07 -27.22 16.98
C GLU A 256 0.22 -26.48 18.31
N GLN A 257 -0.61 -26.79 19.31
CA GLN A 257 -0.57 -26.11 20.61
C GLN A 257 0.72 -26.46 21.36
N GLU A 258 1.08 -27.74 21.42
CA GLU A 258 2.34 -28.21 22.02
C GLU A 258 3.53 -27.59 21.27
N PHE A 259 3.49 -27.61 19.93
CA PHE A 259 4.56 -27.07 19.09
C PHE A 259 4.78 -25.57 19.31
N ARG A 260 3.70 -24.78 19.36
CA ARG A 260 3.77 -23.33 19.64
C ARG A 260 4.30 -23.07 21.05
N GLN A 261 3.84 -23.81 22.04
CA GLN A 261 4.27 -23.66 23.41
C GLN A 261 5.77 -23.95 23.58
N ASP A 262 6.28 -25.00 22.95
CA ASP A 262 7.69 -25.34 23.02
C ASP A 262 8.56 -24.36 22.22
N MET A 263 8.12 -23.96 21.02
CA MET A 263 8.82 -22.97 20.19
C MET A 263 8.92 -21.61 20.86
N SER A 264 7.89 -21.18 21.58
CA SER A 264 7.89 -19.90 22.31
C SER A 264 8.98 -19.79 23.39
N GLN A 265 9.54 -20.92 23.81
CA GLN A 265 10.67 -20.93 24.76
C GLN A 265 12.02 -20.62 24.10
N PHE A 266 12.11 -20.67 22.78
CA PHE A 266 13.36 -20.41 22.04
C PHE A 266 13.55 -18.94 21.66
N GLY A 267 12.49 -18.12 21.73
CA GLY A 267 12.57 -16.72 21.33
C GLY A 267 11.23 -15.99 21.37
N ASP A 268 11.17 -14.82 20.74
CA ASP A 268 9.96 -14.01 20.59
C ASP A 268 9.54 -13.90 19.10
N SER A 269 8.50 -13.10 18.82
CA SER A 269 7.97 -12.87 17.46
C SER A 269 7.63 -14.19 16.74
N LEU A 270 7.16 -15.18 17.51
CA LEU A 270 6.87 -16.52 17.00
C LEU A 270 5.62 -16.53 16.13
N LEU A 271 5.81 -16.88 14.85
CA LEU A 271 4.74 -17.22 13.92
C LEU A 271 4.85 -18.72 13.55
N VAL A 272 3.77 -19.46 13.72
CA VAL A 272 3.67 -20.86 13.27
C VAL A 272 2.45 -20.98 12.38
N ILE A 273 2.64 -21.44 11.16
CA ILE A 273 1.59 -21.70 10.17
C ILE A 273 1.73 -23.15 9.72
N ASN A 274 0.66 -23.92 9.74
CA ASN A 274 0.71 -25.32 9.34
C ASN A 274 -0.48 -25.71 8.45
N ASP A 275 -0.25 -26.70 7.62
CA ASP A 275 -1.26 -27.48 6.92
C ASP A 275 -1.12 -28.98 7.28
N GLU A 276 -1.81 -29.87 6.55
CA GLU A 276 -1.76 -31.32 6.81
C GLU A 276 -0.37 -31.95 6.53
N GLU A 277 0.48 -31.32 5.76
CA GLU A 277 1.77 -31.86 5.31
C GLU A 277 2.99 -31.08 5.82
N ILE A 278 2.84 -29.77 6.09
CA ILE A 278 3.96 -28.86 6.30
C ILE A 278 3.65 -27.91 7.46
N VAL A 279 4.68 -27.55 8.23
CA VAL A 279 4.66 -26.39 9.14
C VAL A 279 5.73 -25.38 8.74
N LYS A 280 5.35 -24.10 8.63
CA LYS A 280 6.25 -22.93 8.51
C LYS A 280 6.38 -22.30 9.89
N VAL A 281 7.61 -21.95 10.26
CA VAL A 281 7.95 -21.28 11.51
C VAL A 281 8.80 -20.06 11.21
N HIS A 282 8.46 -18.95 11.84
CA HIS A 282 9.28 -17.75 11.97
C HIS A 282 9.44 -17.46 13.46
N VAL A 283 10.65 -17.18 13.91
CA VAL A 283 10.95 -16.85 15.31
C VAL A 283 12.24 -16.03 15.42
N HIS A 284 12.23 -15.02 16.28
CA HIS A 284 13.45 -14.32 16.66
C HIS A 284 14.09 -15.07 17.83
N THR A 285 15.31 -15.55 17.65
CA THR A 285 15.99 -16.40 18.63
C THR A 285 17.48 -16.05 18.77
N GLU A 286 18.07 -16.40 19.93
CA GLU A 286 19.53 -16.37 20.08
C GLU A 286 20.20 -17.68 19.61
N TYR A 287 19.42 -18.74 19.44
CA TYR A 287 19.93 -20.09 19.14
C TYR A 287 19.19 -20.74 17.95
N PRO A 288 19.42 -20.31 16.69
CA PRO A 288 18.75 -20.88 15.51
C PRO A 288 18.85 -22.40 15.41
N GLY A 289 20.00 -22.95 15.81
CA GLY A 289 20.21 -24.39 15.81
C GLY A 289 19.24 -25.16 16.70
N LYS A 290 18.77 -24.59 17.82
CA LYS A 290 17.76 -25.22 18.67
C LYS A 290 16.40 -25.28 17.98
N VAL A 291 16.03 -24.22 17.27
CA VAL A 291 14.80 -24.11 16.49
C VAL A 291 14.78 -25.20 15.41
N PHE A 292 15.85 -25.32 14.63
CA PHE A 292 15.96 -26.33 13.58
C PHE A 292 15.97 -27.77 14.14
N ASN A 293 16.72 -28.00 15.20
CA ASN A 293 16.77 -29.32 15.85
C ASN A 293 15.40 -29.73 16.40
N TYR A 294 14.62 -28.77 16.91
CA TYR A 294 13.25 -29.04 17.37
C TYR A 294 12.32 -29.37 16.21
N GLY A 295 12.34 -28.54 15.13
CA GLY A 295 11.54 -28.79 13.93
C GLY A 295 11.84 -30.14 13.28
N GLN A 296 13.12 -30.56 13.24
CA GLN A 296 13.56 -31.82 12.63
C GLN A 296 12.98 -33.07 13.32
N GLN A 297 12.47 -32.93 14.55
CA GLN A 297 11.79 -34.05 15.25
C GLN A 297 10.47 -34.43 14.58
N TYR A 298 9.82 -33.49 13.89
CA TYR A 298 8.52 -33.66 13.24
C TYR A 298 8.64 -34.06 11.77
N GLY A 299 9.78 -33.80 11.12
CA GLY A 299 9.93 -34.13 9.72
C GLY A 299 11.24 -33.72 9.07
N GLU A 300 11.18 -33.52 7.76
CA GLU A 300 12.27 -33.07 6.92
C GLU A 300 12.28 -31.54 6.84
N LEU A 301 13.43 -30.92 7.08
CA LEU A 301 13.60 -29.48 6.88
C LEU A 301 13.75 -29.19 5.38
N ILE A 302 12.76 -28.56 4.77
CA ILE A 302 12.72 -28.32 3.31
C ILE A 302 13.16 -26.93 2.92
N LYS A 303 13.10 -25.96 3.84
CA LYS A 303 13.61 -24.61 3.64
C LYS A 303 14.07 -24.01 4.96
N LEU A 304 15.20 -23.31 4.94
CA LEU A 304 15.82 -22.70 6.11
C LEU A 304 16.32 -21.30 5.73
N LYS A 305 16.04 -20.32 6.58
CA LYS A 305 16.61 -18.97 6.50
C LYS A 305 17.05 -18.53 7.89
N VAL A 306 18.24 -17.95 7.99
CA VAL A 306 18.72 -17.33 9.24
C VAL A 306 19.41 -16.03 8.87
N GLU A 307 18.97 -14.97 9.50
CA GLU A 307 19.55 -13.63 9.34
C GLU A 307 19.99 -13.09 10.68
N ASN A 308 21.19 -12.51 10.71
CA ASN A 308 21.70 -11.88 11.92
C ASN A 308 21.22 -10.41 11.97
N MET A 309 20.15 -10.17 12.71
CA MET A 309 19.54 -8.85 12.86
C MET A 309 20.48 -7.82 13.48
N ARG A 310 21.41 -8.25 14.37
CA ARG A 310 22.42 -7.35 14.94
C ARG A 310 23.45 -6.95 13.89
N GLU A 311 23.80 -7.84 12.95
CA GLU A 311 24.74 -7.51 11.87
C GLU A 311 24.08 -6.63 10.82
N GLN A 312 22.85 -6.93 10.42
CA GLN A 312 22.05 -6.05 9.55
C GLN A 312 21.94 -4.64 10.17
N HIS A 313 21.62 -4.54 11.45
CA HIS A 313 21.56 -3.26 12.16
C HIS A 313 22.94 -2.58 12.23
N ARG A 314 24.02 -3.32 12.44
CA ARG A 314 25.39 -2.78 12.39
C ARG A 314 25.79 -2.32 10.99
N GLU A 315 25.34 -3.00 9.94
CA GLU A 315 25.57 -2.57 8.55
C GLU A 315 24.80 -1.30 8.24
N VAL A 316 23.56 -1.17 8.70
CA VAL A 316 22.78 0.08 8.63
C VAL A 316 23.52 1.19 9.38
N ILE A 317 23.95 0.96 10.64
CA ILE A 317 24.74 1.93 11.41
C ILE A 317 26.09 2.24 10.74
N ARG A 318 26.78 1.26 10.14
CA ARG A 318 28.03 1.48 9.40
C ARG A 318 27.79 2.28 8.12
N LYS A 319 26.74 1.98 7.37
CA LYS A 319 26.31 2.80 6.23
C LYS A 319 25.94 4.22 6.69
N GLU A 320 25.25 4.38 7.80
CA GLU A 320 24.95 5.67 8.43
C GLU A 320 26.21 6.38 8.98
N GLN A 321 27.26 5.66 9.42
CA GLN A 321 28.50 6.24 9.93
C GLN A 321 29.52 6.53 8.84
N HIS A 322 29.48 5.85 7.69
CA HIS A 322 30.28 6.17 6.50
C HIS A 322 29.66 7.25 5.63
N THR A 323 28.35 7.40 5.64
CA THR A 323 27.71 8.66 5.36
C THR A 323 27.80 9.47 6.66
N ALA A 324 28.86 10.31 6.79
CA ALA A 324 28.86 11.34 7.82
C ALA A 324 27.44 11.90 7.89
N LYS A 325 26.79 11.79 9.08
CA LYS A 325 25.53 12.52 9.28
C LYS A 325 25.81 13.92 8.77
N PRO A 326 25.23 14.36 7.66
CA PRO A 326 25.25 15.77 7.40
C PRO A 326 24.70 16.35 8.71
N LYS A 327 25.43 17.27 9.33
CA LYS A 327 24.79 18.19 10.28
C LYS A 327 23.48 18.51 9.61
N MET A 328 22.35 18.14 10.21
CA MET A 328 21.05 18.58 9.72
C MET A 328 21.12 20.11 9.77
N GLU A 329 21.61 20.70 8.71
CA GLU A 329 21.40 22.09 8.41
C GLU A 329 19.89 22.18 8.28
N THR A 330 19.28 23.01 9.09
CA THR A 330 17.86 23.31 8.98
C THR A 330 17.64 23.84 7.58
N VAL A 331 17.16 22.97 6.69
CA VAL A 331 16.90 23.34 5.29
C VAL A 331 15.67 24.25 5.34
N GLU A 332 15.75 25.42 4.75
CA GLU A 332 14.60 26.32 4.75
C GLU A 332 13.43 25.69 4.00
N THR A 333 13.72 25.04 2.87
CA THR A 333 12.75 24.27 2.08
C THR A 333 13.26 22.85 1.91
N ALA A 334 12.48 21.85 2.35
CA ALA A 334 12.73 20.43 2.09
C ALA A 334 12.06 20.01 0.79
N ILE A 335 12.81 19.37 -0.10
CA ILE A 335 12.28 18.70 -1.28
C ILE A 335 12.30 17.20 -0.99
N ILE A 336 11.11 16.62 -0.88
CA ILE A 336 10.89 15.24 -0.48
C ILE A 336 10.35 14.48 -1.68
N THR A 337 11.04 13.44 -2.12
CA THR A 337 10.61 12.59 -3.22
C THR A 337 10.40 11.16 -2.77
N ILE A 338 9.44 10.47 -3.37
CA ILE A 338 9.17 9.06 -3.11
C ILE A 338 9.65 8.28 -4.31
N SER A 339 10.57 7.32 -4.08
CA SER A 339 11.14 6.49 -5.15
C SER A 339 11.73 5.19 -4.62
N MET A 340 11.88 4.20 -5.50
CA MET A 340 12.64 2.97 -5.26
C MET A 340 13.78 2.89 -6.27
N GLY A 341 14.87 2.25 -5.88
CA GLY A 341 16.10 2.16 -6.68
C GLY A 341 17.17 3.15 -6.21
N GLU A 342 18.38 2.62 -6.03
CA GLU A 342 19.52 3.41 -5.53
C GLU A 342 19.92 4.48 -6.55
N GLY A 343 19.97 4.10 -7.85
CA GLY A 343 20.31 5.03 -8.92
C GLY A 343 19.27 6.14 -9.10
N ILE A 344 17.98 5.82 -9.03
CA ILE A 344 16.92 6.86 -9.05
C ILE A 344 17.08 7.81 -7.86
N SER A 345 17.38 7.28 -6.68
CA SER A 345 17.62 8.10 -5.49
C SER A 345 18.81 9.04 -5.64
N GLU A 346 19.87 8.59 -6.31
CA GLU A 346 21.04 9.43 -6.63
C GLU A 346 20.72 10.51 -7.65
N ILE A 347 19.93 10.19 -8.68
CA ILE A 347 19.45 11.18 -9.66
C ILE A 347 18.68 12.29 -8.94
N PHE A 348 17.68 11.94 -8.12
CA PHE A 348 16.89 12.93 -7.38
C PHE A 348 17.75 13.79 -6.44
N LYS A 349 18.70 13.20 -5.72
CA LYS A 349 19.62 13.93 -4.83
C LYS A 349 20.51 14.89 -5.63
N SER A 350 21.04 14.47 -6.77
CA SER A 350 21.87 15.32 -7.63
C SER A 350 21.12 16.55 -8.16
N MET A 351 19.81 16.43 -8.28
CA MET A 351 18.90 17.50 -8.74
C MET A 351 18.33 18.36 -7.59
N GLY A 352 18.76 18.12 -6.35
CA GLY A 352 18.40 18.95 -5.21
C GLY A 352 17.32 18.37 -4.28
N ALA A 353 16.84 17.14 -4.49
CA ALA A 353 15.99 16.49 -3.52
C ALA A 353 16.76 16.29 -2.20
N THR A 354 16.17 16.78 -1.10
CA THR A 354 16.82 16.76 0.22
C THR A 354 16.55 15.47 0.98
N HIS A 355 15.39 14.84 0.73
CA HIS A 355 14.95 13.62 1.38
C HIS A 355 14.31 12.67 0.38
N ILE A 356 14.65 11.38 0.51
CA ILE A 356 14.05 10.31 -0.28
C ILE A 356 13.28 9.41 0.68
N ILE A 357 12.01 9.15 0.36
CA ILE A 357 11.20 8.13 1.04
C ILE A 357 11.21 6.90 0.14
N SER A 358 11.67 5.77 0.67
CA SER A 358 11.58 4.51 -0.06
C SER A 358 10.12 4.10 -0.22
N GLY A 359 9.68 3.94 -1.45
CA GLY A 359 8.30 3.58 -1.78
C GLY A 359 8.04 3.60 -3.27
N GLY A 360 7.01 2.90 -3.69
CA GLY A 360 6.64 2.75 -5.10
C GLY A 360 5.32 2.00 -5.28
N GLN A 361 5.15 1.36 -6.42
CA GLN A 361 3.88 0.75 -6.85
C GLN A 361 3.31 -0.26 -5.85
N THR A 362 4.14 -1.13 -5.28
CA THR A 362 3.72 -2.19 -4.36
C THR A 362 4.02 -1.91 -2.89
N MET A 363 4.72 -0.81 -2.60
CA MET A 363 5.10 -0.36 -1.26
C MET A 363 4.74 1.09 -1.06
N ASN A 364 3.45 1.36 -0.93
CA ASN A 364 2.97 2.72 -0.71
C ASN A 364 3.33 3.17 0.72
N PRO A 365 4.11 4.27 0.92
CA PRO A 365 4.37 4.80 2.23
C PRO A 365 3.06 5.27 2.88
N SER A 366 3.00 5.16 4.21
CA SER A 366 1.86 5.68 4.95
C SER A 366 1.91 7.21 5.05
N THR A 367 0.78 7.81 5.36
CA THR A 367 0.73 9.24 5.72
C THR A 367 1.73 9.57 6.83
N GLU A 368 1.86 8.69 7.83
CA GLU A 368 2.80 8.85 8.94
C GLU A 368 4.26 8.84 8.49
N ASP A 369 4.64 7.99 7.53
CA ASP A 369 6.00 7.94 7.00
C ASP A 369 6.39 9.29 6.37
N ILE A 370 5.48 9.89 5.60
CA ILE A 370 5.68 11.19 4.98
C ILE A 370 5.76 12.30 6.05
N VAL A 371 4.84 12.31 7.02
CA VAL A 371 4.82 13.26 8.14
C VAL A 371 6.12 13.21 8.92
N LYS A 372 6.60 12.02 9.28
CA LYS A 372 7.85 11.84 10.02
C LYS A 372 9.05 12.46 9.31
N VAL A 373 9.14 12.30 7.98
CA VAL A 373 10.24 12.90 7.21
C VAL A 373 10.16 14.43 7.21
N ILE A 374 8.96 15.01 7.04
CA ILE A 374 8.76 16.46 7.11
C ILE A 374 9.16 17.00 8.49
N GLU A 375 8.69 16.38 9.58
CA GLU A 375 8.99 16.78 10.95
C GLU A 375 10.49 16.64 11.29
N GLN A 376 11.12 15.54 10.86
CA GLN A 376 12.55 15.29 11.08
C GLN A 376 13.43 16.27 10.32
N SER A 377 13.01 16.74 9.13
CA SER A 377 13.73 17.73 8.33
C SER A 377 13.81 19.09 9.03
N LYS A 378 12.90 19.37 9.98
CA LYS A 378 12.76 20.67 10.67
C LYS A 378 12.68 21.85 9.72
N CYS A 379 12.18 21.62 8.52
CA CYS A 379 12.03 22.65 7.50
C CYS A 379 10.87 23.60 7.84
N LYS A 380 10.91 24.79 7.28
CA LYS A 380 9.78 25.72 7.31
C LYS A 380 8.79 25.43 6.17
N ARG A 381 9.34 25.01 5.04
CA ARG A 381 8.60 24.73 3.81
C ARG A 381 8.94 23.33 3.30
N ALA A 382 7.97 22.61 2.76
CA ALA A 382 8.18 21.31 2.17
C ALA A 382 7.51 21.21 0.78
N ILE A 383 8.23 20.64 -0.18
CA ILE A 383 7.70 20.27 -1.50
C ILE A 383 7.75 18.74 -1.57
N ILE A 384 6.62 18.11 -1.85
CA ILE A 384 6.49 16.65 -1.89
C ILE A 384 6.26 16.22 -3.33
N LEU A 385 7.07 15.29 -3.82
CA LEU A 385 6.97 14.65 -5.13
C LEU A 385 6.57 13.18 -4.95
N PRO A 386 5.29 12.84 -5.10
CA PRO A 386 4.80 11.46 -4.89
C PRO A 386 5.32 10.46 -5.92
N ASN A 387 5.49 10.87 -7.16
CA ASN A 387 5.94 10.08 -8.32
C ASN A 387 5.12 8.81 -8.59
N ASN A 388 3.98 8.70 -7.94
CA ASN A 388 3.03 7.62 -8.10
C ASN A 388 1.62 8.11 -7.73
N LYS A 389 0.63 7.82 -8.56
CA LYS A 389 -0.75 8.25 -8.33
C LYS A 389 -1.39 7.66 -7.06
N ASN A 390 -0.95 6.46 -6.62
CA ASN A 390 -1.46 5.82 -5.41
C ASN A 390 -0.95 6.51 -4.14
N ILE A 391 0.15 7.25 -4.23
CA ILE A 391 0.78 7.96 -3.11
C ILE A 391 0.29 9.41 -3.02
N LEU A 392 -0.28 9.96 -4.09
CA LEU A 392 -0.69 11.36 -4.17
C LEU A 392 -1.63 11.76 -3.02
N MET A 393 -2.69 10.99 -2.78
CA MET A 393 -3.65 11.29 -1.72
C MET A 393 -3.03 11.21 -0.31
N ALA A 394 -2.15 10.24 -0.05
CA ALA A 394 -1.44 10.15 1.22
C ALA A 394 -0.49 11.34 1.42
N SER A 395 0.16 11.81 0.35
CA SER A 395 1.01 13.00 0.36
C SER A 395 0.22 14.27 0.64
N GLU A 396 -0.95 14.45 0.00
CA GLU A 396 -1.86 15.58 0.26
C GLU A 396 -2.38 15.57 1.70
N GLN A 397 -2.71 14.39 2.20
CA GLN A 397 -3.13 14.21 3.59
C GLN A 397 -1.99 14.57 4.55
N ALA A 398 -0.77 14.10 4.32
CA ALA A 398 0.41 14.45 5.12
C ALA A 398 0.66 15.96 5.12
N ALA A 399 0.65 16.60 3.93
CA ALA A 399 0.82 18.04 3.80
C ALA A 399 -0.23 18.86 4.58
N SER A 400 -1.45 18.32 4.74
CA SER A 400 -2.55 19.00 5.44
C SER A 400 -2.47 18.95 6.97
N ILE A 401 -1.61 18.08 7.56
CA ILE A 401 -1.56 17.84 9.01
C ILE A 401 -0.24 18.24 9.66
N VAL A 402 0.79 18.55 8.87
CA VAL A 402 2.09 19.03 9.40
C VAL A 402 2.06 20.52 9.71
N ASP A 403 2.91 20.96 10.64
CA ASP A 403 3.05 22.37 11.00
C ASP A 403 3.84 23.19 9.95
N ALA A 404 4.70 22.53 9.16
CA ALA A 404 5.42 23.16 8.07
C ALA A 404 4.46 23.57 6.94
N GLU A 405 4.78 24.65 6.22
CA GLU A 405 4.07 25.01 4.99
C GLU A 405 4.43 23.99 3.90
N ALA A 406 3.52 23.05 3.61
CA ALA A 406 3.79 21.93 2.73
C ALA A 406 2.90 21.95 1.48
N VAL A 407 3.49 21.67 0.33
CA VAL A 407 2.78 21.54 -0.95
C VAL A 407 3.12 20.23 -1.63
N VAL A 408 2.18 19.68 -2.37
CA VAL A 408 2.37 18.48 -3.20
C VAL A 408 2.35 18.89 -4.66
N ILE A 409 3.34 18.44 -5.41
CA ILE A 409 3.37 18.54 -6.87
C ILE A 409 2.80 17.21 -7.39
N PRO A 410 1.75 17.19 -8.22
CA PRO A 410 0.99 15.99 -8.54
C PRO A 410 1.70 15.09 -9.57
N THR A 411 2.97 14.76 -9.32
CA THR A 411 3.77 13.82 -10.12
C THR A 411 3.23 12.38 -9.96
N LYS A 412 3.07 11.68 -11.07
CA LYS A 412 2.51 10.33 -11.12
C LYS A 412 3.51 9.27 -11.57
N SER A 413 4.70 9.69 -11.99
CA SER A 413 5.77 8.83 -12.46
C SER A 413 7.14 9.41 -12.07
N ILE A 414 8.15 8.55 -12.05
CA ILE A 414 9.55 8.95 -11.81
C ILE A 414 10.03 9.97 -12.86
N PRO A 415 9.80 9.77 -14.18
CA PRO A 415 10.14 10.79 -15.17
C PRO A 415 9.52 12.16 -14.89
N GLN A 416 8.23 12.22 -14.54
CA GLN A 416 7.60 13.48 -14.16
C GLN A 416 8.27 14.13 -12.95
N GLY A 417 8.62 13.32 -11.92
CA GLY A 417 9.33 13.82 -10.75
C GLY A 417 10.69 14.40 -11.06
N ILE A 418 11.41 13.82 -12.00
CA ILE A 418 12.71 14.31 -12.49
C ILE A 418 12.50 15.64 -13.22
N SER A 419 11.61 15.68 -14.20
CA SER A 419 11.36 16.87 -15.02
C SER A 419 10.89 18.08 -14.18
N VAL A 420 10.00 17.90 -13.21
CA VAL A 420 9.54 19.03 -12.39
C VAL A 420 10.63 19.64 -11.50
N LEU A 421 11.68 18.89 -11.16
CA LEU A 421 12.79 19.42 -10.36
C LEU A 421 13.64 20.44 -11.11
N PHE A 422 13.72 20.36 -12.44
CA PHE A 422 14.37 21.38 -13.26
C PHE A 422 13.69 22.76 -13.17
N GLN A 423 12.41 22.78 -12.76
CA GLN A 423 11.63 24.01 -12.63
C GLN A 423 11.70 24.61 -11.21
N TYR A 424 12.39 23.94 -10.27
CA TYR A 424 12.51 24.46 -8.90
C TYR A 424 13.41 25.69 -8.86
N ASP A 425 12.89 26.79 -8.34
CA ASP A 425 13.62 28.03 -8.12
C ASP A 425 13.77 28.30 -6.60
N VAL A 426 15.00 28.33 -6.12
CA VAL A 426 15.33 28.56 -4.72
C VAL A 426 14.92 29.94 -4.21
N ASP A 427 14.88 30.92 -5.12
CA ASP A 427 14.55 32.32 -4.81
C ASP A 427 13.05 32.60 -4.87
N ALA A 428 12.26 31.70 -5.46
CA ALA A 428 10.80 31.83 -5.57
C ALA A 428 10.07 31.43 -4.28
N THR A 429 8.85 31.92 -4.14
CA THR A 429 7.96 31.50 -3.04
C THR A 429 7.48 30.06 -3.24
N LEU A 430 6.96 29.42 -2.17
CA LEU A 430 6.43 28.07 -2.25
C LEU A 430 5.27 27.94 -3.24
N GLU A 431 4.38 28.92 -3.30
CA GLU A 431 3.24 28.95 -4.24
C GLU A 431 3.69 29.16 -5.69
N GLU A 432 4.70 29.98 -5.93
CA GLU A 432 5.26 30.16 -7.27
C GLU A 432 5.93 28.88 -7.76
N ASN A 433 6.75 28.23 -6.91
CA ASN A 433 7.34 26.94 -7.21
C ASN A 433 6.26 25.88 -7.47
N LYS A 434 5.23 25.81 -6.62
CA LYS A 434 4.11 24.88 -6.82
C LYS A 434 3.44 25.08 -8.17
N ALA A 435 3.15 26.32 -8.55
CA ALA A 435 2.49 26.62 -9.81
C ALA A 435 3.37 26.23 -11.01
N GLN A 436 4.65 26.63 -11.01
CA GLN A 436 5.60 26.38 -12.07
C GLN A 436 5.91 24.89 -12.24
N MET A 437 6.19 24.20 -11.12
CA MET A 437 6.46 22.76 -11.13
C MET A 437 5.22 21.94 -11.56
N ALA A 438 4.02 22.31 -11.07
CA ALA A 438 2.79 21.61 -11.45
C ALA A 438 2.43 21.80 -12.94
N ASP A 439 2.71 22.97 -13.52
CA ASP A 439 2.48 23.24 -14.95
C ASP A 439 3.38 22.35 -15.83
N SER A 440 4.60 22.07 -15.38
CA SER A 440 5.56 21.26 -16.12
C SER A 440 5.29 19.75 -16.07
N VAL A 441 4.45 19.26 -15.16
CA VAL A 441 4.12 17.82 -15.05
C VAL A 441 3.66 17.21 -16.38
N ASN A 442 2.94 17.99 -17.19
CA ASN A 442 2.36 17.52 -18.46
C ASN A 442 3.31 17.65 -19.66
N ASN A 443 4.51 18.19 -19.48
CA ASN A 443 5.48 18.38 -20.57
C ASN A 443 6.24 17.10 -20.89
N VAL A 444 6.13 16.08 -20.03
CA VAL A 444 6.83 14.81 -20.15
C VAL A 444 5.85 13.70 -20.47
N LYS A 445 6.09 12.97 -21.54
CA LYS A 445 5.40 11.73 -21.86
C LYS A 445 6.14 10.57 -21.18
N SER A 446 5.51 9.98 -20.15
CA SER A 446 6.12 8.89 -19.38
C SER A 446 5.70 7.53 -19.90
N GLY A 447 6.67 6.62 -20.05
CA GLY A 447 6.44 5.21 -20.36
C GLY A 447 7.07 4.30 -19.34
N SER A 448 6.60 3.06 -19.27
CA SER A 448 7.18 2.02 -18.43
C SER A 448 7.01 0.63 -19.03
N LEU A 449 7.96 -0.25 -18.75
CA LEU A 449 7.90 -1.67 -19.09
C LEU A 449 7.91 -2.50 -17.81
N THR A 450 6.94 -3.40 -17.68
CA THR A 450 6.79 -4.35 -16.58
C THR A 450 6.24 -5.68 -17.08
N TYR A 451 5.87 -6.60 -16.19
CA TYR A 451 5.29 -7.90 -16.53
C TYR A 451 3.92 -8.10 -15.86
N ALA A 452 3.09 -8.95 -16.49
CA ALA A 452 1.75 -9.27 -16.04
C ALA A 452 1.75 -10.35 -14.96
N VAL A 453 1.06 -10.12 -13.85
CA VAL A 453 0.92 -11.11 -12.77
C VAL A 453 -0.22 -12.12 -13.01
N ARG A 454 -1.10 -11.88 -14.00
CA ARG A 454 -2.25 -12.74 -14.32
C ARG A 454 -2.72 -12.55 -15.75
N ASP A 455 -3.52 -13.53 -16.24
CA ASP A 455 -4.26 -13.37 -17.49
C ASP A 455 -5.38 -12.34 -17.31
N THR A 456 -5.48 -11.37 -18.24
CA THR A 456 -6.56 -10.39 -18.25
C THR A 456 -6.71 -9.75 -19.64
N LYS A 457 -7.73 -8.90 -19.80
CA LYS A 457 -7.88 -8.03 -20.98
C LYS A 457 -8.23 -6.64 -20.51
N ILE A 458 -7.41 -5.66 -20.85
CA ILE A 458 -7.55 -4.26 -20.43
C ILE A 458 -7.22 -3.36 -21.62
N ASP A 459 -7.96 -2.28 -21.80
CA ASP A 459 -7.80 -1.32 -22.89
C ASP A 459 -7.84 -1.96 -24.30
N GLY A 460 -8.51 -3.10 -24.43
CA GLY A 460 -8.57 -3.88 -25.68
C GLY A 460 -7.35 -4.77 -25.93
N VAL A 461 -6.32 -4.75 -25.08
CA VAL A 461 -5.11 -5.57 -25.16
C VAL A 461 -5.31 -6.87 -24.40
N GLU A 462 -5.05 -8.03 -25.04
CA GLU A 462 -4.98 -9.32 -24.36
C GLU A 462 -3.64 -9.44 -23.63
N ILE A 463 -3.70 -9.74 -22.34
CA ILE A 463 -2.54 -9.84 -21.45
C ILE A 463 -2.48 -11.25 -20.91
N LYS A 464 -1.34 -11.91 -21.10
CA LYS A 464 -1.08 -13.23 -20.53
C LYS A 464 -0.19 -13.10 -19.30
N LYS A 465 -0.41 -13.97 -18.32
CA LYS A 465 0.48 -14.05 -17.15
C LYS A 465 1.94 -14.19 -17.62
N ASP A 466 2.83 -13.48 -16.94
CA ASP A 466 4.28 -13.42 -17.21
C ASP A 466 4.66 -12.79 -18.57
N ALA A 467 3.70 -12.26 -19.34
CA ALA A 467 4.01 -11.44 -20.52
C ALA A 467 4.48 -10.05 -20.11
N PHE A 468 5.35 -9.46 -20.92
CA PHE A 468 5.74 -8.06 -20.73
C PHE A 468 4.61 -7.12 -21.12
N MET A 469 4.52 -5.99 -20.45
CA MET A 469 3.52 -4.95 -20.71
C MET A 469 4.21 -3.60 -20.85
N GLY A 470 3.92 -2.92 -21.95
CA GLY A 470 4.30 -1.54 -22.20
C GLY A 470 3.15 -0.60 -21.83
N LEU A 471 3.43 0.35 -20.96
CA LEU A 471 2.45 1.35 -20.51
C LEU A 471 2.91 2.76 -20.92
N ILE A 472 1.98 3.57 -21.41
CA ILE A 472 2.14 5.02 -21.53
C ILE A 472 1.26 5.63 -20.43
N GLU A 473 1.88 6.28 -19.48
CA GLU A 473 1.25 6.71 -18.22
C GLU A 473 0.52 5.54 -17.55
N ASP A 474 -0.81 5.48 -17.63
CA ASP A 474 -1.64 4.46 -17.01
C ASP A 474 -2.27 3.49 -18.03
N LYS A 475 -2.04 3.72 -19.34
CA LYS A 475 -2.66 2.95 -20.41
C LYS A 475 -1.73 1.86 -20.92
N ILE A 476 -2.20 0.63 -20.96
CA ILE A 476 -1.47 -0.48 -21.58
C ILE A 476 -1.60 -0.36 -23.09
N VAL A 477 -0.45 -0.22 -23.76
CA VAL A 477 -0.38 -0.04 -25.22
C VAL A 477 0.20 -1.26 -25.93
N SER A 478 0.99 -2.09 -25.24
CA SER A 478 1.53 -3.33 -25.80
C SER A 478 1.61 -4.43 -24.74
N SER A 479 1.47 -5.68 -25.17
CA SER A 479 1.72 -6.85 -24.31
C SER A 479 2.14 -8.05 -25.16
N GLN A 480 3.39 -8.52 -24.98
CA GLN A 480 3.98 -9.64 -25.72
C GLN A 480 4.80 -10.53 -24.76
N SER A 481 5.05 -11.76 -25.17
CA SER A 481 5.96 -12.67 -24.46
C SER A 481 7.44 -12.31 -24.63
N ASP A 482 7.78 -11.54 -25.66
CA ASP A 482 9.12 -11.07 -25.96
C ASP A 482 9.31 -9.62 -25.49
N GLN A 483 10.33 -9.39 -24.66
CA GLN A 483 10.60 -8.09 -24.04
C GLN A 483 10.97 -7.03 -25.08
N LEU A 484 11.85 -7.36 -26.04
CA LEU A 484 12.30 -6.42 -27.06
C LEU A 484 11.15 -5.99 -27.97
N THR A 485 10.28 -6.91 -28.36
CA THR A 485 9.09 -6.59 -29.15
C THR A 485 8.16 -5.66 -28.39
N THR A 486 7.91 -5.95 -27.10
CA THR A 486 7.02 -5.11 -26.28
C THR A 486 7.54 -3.69 -26.13
N VAL A 487 8.86 -3.54 -25.88
CA VAL A 487 9.46 -2.22 -25.66
C VAL A 487 9.52 -1.42 -26.97
N THR A 488 9.78 -2.05 -28.10
CA THR A 488 9.79 -1.35 -29.41
C THR A 488 8.39 -0.91 -29.83
N GLU A 489 7.34 -1.73 -29.56
CA GLU A 489 5.95 -1.31 -29.74
C GLU A 489 5.61 -0.10 -28.85
N LEU A 490 6.01 -0.14 -27.58
CA LEU A 490 5.81 0.96 -26.63
C LEU A 490 6.50 2.25 -27.14
N LEU A 491 7.75 2.18 -27.53
CA LEU A 491 8.53 3.33 -27.97
C LEU A 491 8.02 3.92 -29.31
N ASN A 492 7.51 3.07 -30.22
CA ASN A 492 6.84 3.56 -31.44
C ASN A 492 5.59 4.42 -31.12
N GLU A 493 4.87 4.12 -30.02
CA GLU A 493 3.73 4.91 -29.59
C GLU A 493 4.15 6.14 -28.78
N MET A 494 5.36 6.13 -28.21
CA MET A 494 5.87 7.25 -27.41
C MET A 494 6.59 8.30 -28.26
N LEU A 495 7.42 7.86 -29.20
CA LEU A 495 8.23 8.75 -30.02
C LEU A 495 7.43 9.31 -31.19
N ALA A 496 7.64 10.58 -31.49
CA ALA A 496 7.05 11.32 -32.60
C ALA A 496 8.16 12.03 -33.39
N GLU A 497 7.82 12.62 -34.54
CA GLU A 497 8.78 13.34 -35.40
C GLU A 497 9.43 14.57 -34.72
N ASP A 498 8.79 15.09 -33.67
CA ASP A 498 9.23 16.27 -32.90
C ASP A 498 9.83 15.89 -31.53
N SER A 499 10.05 14.60 -31.27
CA SER A 499 10.73 14.16 -30.06
C SER A 499 12.23 14.48 -30.15
N GLU A 500 12.77 15.15 -29.12
CA GLU A 500 14.17 15.56 -29.06
C GLU A 500 15.00 14.67 -28.16
N ILE A 501 14.49 14.29 -26.97
CA ILE A 501 15.23 13.53 -25.96
C ILE A 501 14.41 12.32 -25.50
N LEU A 502 15.06 11.17 -25.47
CA LEU A 502 14.56 9.97 -24.81
C LEU A 502 15.46 9.59 -23.63
N THR A 503 14.94 9.73 -22.42
CA THR A 503 15.62 9.21 -21.23
C THR A 503 15.16 7.80 -20.92
N VAL A 504 16.12 6.88 -20.74
CA VAL A 504 15.92 5.48 -20.37
C VAL A 504 16.47 5.24 -18.98
N ILE A 505 15.64 4.80 -18.03
CA ILE A 505 16.05 4.46 -16.67
C ILE A 505 15.91 2.95 -16.49
N ILE A 506 17.06 2.29 -16.31
CA ILE A 506 17.20 0.82 -16.28
C ILE A 506 16.89 0.28 -14.89
N GLY A 507 15.99 -0.70 -14.79
CA GLY A 507 15.64 -1.41 -13.56
C GLY A 507 16.60 -2.56 -13.25
N GLN A 508 16.51 -3.07 -12.02
CA GLN A 508 17.39 -4.15 -11.54
C GLN A 508 17.25 -5.47 -12.33
N ASP A 509 16.06 -5.72 -12.90
CA ASP A 509 15.73 -6.97 -13.61
C ASP A 509 15.82 -6.81 -15.15
N ALA A 510 16.39 -5.70 -15.63
CA ALA A 510 16.60 -5.47 -17.05
C ALA A 510 17.80 -6.30 -17.58
N GLU A 511 17.61 -6.93 -18.74
CA GLU A 511 18.69 -7.68 -19.39
C GLU A 511 19.54 -6.75 -20.26
N GLN A 512 20.86 -6.75 -20.06
CA GLN A 512 21.79 -5.88 -20.82
C GLN A 512 21.66 -6.08 -22.34
N ALA A 513 21.50 -7.32 -22.79
CA ALA A 513 21.35 -7.62 -24.21
C ALA A 513 20.07 -7.00 -24.82
N VAL A 514 18.99 -6.93 -24.06
CA VAL A 514 17.75 -6.27 -24.49
C VAL A 514 17.94 -4.76 -24.54
N THR A 515 18.61 -4.20 -23.52
CA THR A 515 18.96 -2.77 -23.48
C THR A 515 19.79 -2.37 -24.68
N ASP A 516 20.86 -3.10 -24.99
CA ASP A 516 21.74 -2.81 -26.13
C ASP A 516 20.97 -2.88 -27.47
N ASN A 517 20.13 -3.90 -27.64
CA ASN A 517 19.32 -4.07 -28.86
C ASN A 517 18.26 -2.96 -29.00
N MET A 518 17.67 -2.56 -27.89
CA MET A 518 16.70 -1.45 -27.87
C MET A 518 17.36 -0.13 -28.26
N ILE A 519 18.51 0.19 -27.69
CA ILE A 519 19.26 1.41 -28.02
C ILE A 519 19.65 1.43 -29.50
N ASN A 520 20.23 0.33 -30.00
CA ASN A 520 20.56 0.23 -31.43
C ASN A 520 19.33 0.43 -32.34
N TRP A 521 18.18 -0.14 -31.95
CA TRP A 521 16.94 0.02 -32.70
C TRP A 521 16.46 1.48 -32.67
N ILE A 522 16.60 2.20 -31.54
CA ILE A 522 16.23 3.61 -31.44
C ILE A 522 17.12 4.45 -32.37
N GLU A 523 18.44 4.25 -32.32
CA GLU A 523 19.41 4.96 -33.16
C GLU A 523 19.16 4.73 -34.65
N GLU A 524 18.70 3.53 -35.05
CA GLU A 524 18.36 3.22 -36.44
C GLU A 524 17.03 3.83 -36.90
N GLN A 525 15.99 3.82 -36.03
CA GLN A 525 14.65 4.26 -36.41
C GLN A 525 14.41 5.76 -36.15
N TYR A 526 15.09 6.33 -35.15
CA TYR A 526 14.94 7.71 -34.68
C TYR A 526 16.30 8.39 -34.52
N PRO A 527 17.07 8.58 -35.61
CA PRO A 527 18.45 9.06 -35.57
C PRO A 527 18.60 10.52 -35.06
N ASP A 528 17.52 11.27 -35.01
CA ASP A 528 17.51 12.66 -34.54
C ASP A 528 17.18 12.75 -33.02
N VAL A 529 16.82 11.65 -32.35
CA VAL A 529 16.52 11.60 -30.93
C VAL A 529 17.78 11.35 -30.12
N GLU A 530 18.09 12.25 -29.19
CA GLU A 530 19.17 12.03 -28.22
C GLU A 530 18.74 11.03 -27.15
N VAL A 531 19.54 9.97 -26.93
CA VAL A 531 19.21 8.92 -25.97
C VAL A 531 20.09 9.04 -24.72
N GLU A 532 19.47 9.34 -23.58
CA GLU A 532 20.12 9.35 -22.27
C GLU A 532 19.80 8.06 -21.51
N VAL A 533 20.83 7.37 -21.00
CA VAL A 533 20.66 6.10 -20.29
C VAL A 533 21.18 6.22 -18.87
N HIS A 534 20.36 5.85 -17.90
CA HIS A 534 20.66 5.89 -16.48
C HIS A 534 20.36 4.56 -15.80
N GLU A 535 21.24 4.11 -14.92
CA GLU A 535 21.02 2.98 -14.04
C GLU A 535 20.11 3.42 -12.89
N GLY A 536 18.84 2.97 -12.88
CA GLY A 536 17.88 3.33 -11.84
C GLY A 536 17.85 2.34 -10.68
N GLY A 537 18.02 1.04 -10.99
CA GLY A 537 17.98 -0.05 -10.02
C GLY A 537 16.59 -0.25 -9.37
N GLN A 538 15.53 0.24 -10.01
CA GLN A 538 14.16 0.04 -9.52
C GLN A 538 13.71 -1.42 -9.71
N PRO A 539 12.95 -1.97 -8.74
CA PRO A 539 12.34 -3.29 -8.88
C PRO A 539 11.06 -3.23 -9.76
N ILE A 540 10.58 -4.38 -10.22
CA ILE A 540 9.29 -4.59 -10.92
C ILE A 540 9.27 -4.03 -12.34
N TYR A 541 9.81 -2.84 -12.54
CA TYR A 541 9.88 -2.19 -13.85
C TYR A 541 11.26 -2.36 -14.47
N GLN A 542 11.32 -3.05 -15.61
CA GLN A 542 12.59 -3.20 -16.34
C GLN A 542 13.09 -1.86 -16.86
N TYR A 543 12.15 -1.00 -17.27
CA TYR A 543 12.51 0.34 -17.73
C TYR A 543 11.45 1.38 -17.35
N PHE A 544 11.91 2.61 -17.07
CA PHE A 544 11.10 3.80 -17.20
C PHE A 544 11.63 4.62 -18.39
N PHE A 545 10.73 5.30 -19.06
CA PHE A 545 11.01 6.13 -20.22
C PHE A 545 10.45 7.53 -20.02
N SER A 546 11.20 8.53 -20.49
CA SER A 546 10.79 9.91 -20.59
C SER A 546 11.01 10.37 -22.04
N VAL A 547 10.01 10.93 -22.67
CA VAL A 547 10.13 11.56 -23.99
C VAL A 547 9.79 13.03 -23.85
N GLU A 548 10.71 13.88 -24.32
CA GLU A 548 10.59 15.35 -24.35
C GLU A 548 10.76 15.87 -25.76
#